data_cf3073a51470c4d66ce9b4b4548179c5
#
_entry.id   cf3073a51470c4d66ce9b4b4548179c5
#
_cell.length_a   1.000
_cell.length_b   1.000
_cell.length_c   1.000
_cell.angle_alpha   90.00
_cell.angle_beta   90.00
_cell.angle_gamma   90.00
#
_symmetry.space_group_name_H-M   'P 1'
#
loop_
_entity.id
_entity.type
_entity.pdbx_description
1 polymer ?
#
loop_
_entity_poly.entity_id
_entity_poly.type
_entity_poly.pdbx_seq_one_letter_code
_entity_poly.pdbx_strand_id
1 'polypeptide(L)'
;MIGARIRLVVVATLFLGWMIWLALTVMDKGKVDPLSRAQLAEATMLVAAEVTADADGKPQSKVKIVKRIGESGPSEGSEIEVTNLPQSVVPDKGFPGTGTYLLPLVSRDNLLFSIAGLPRSPGFEAVNSSTHPLIHPSIYPWTDSLQTQLRNLGYQL
;
A
#
# COMPACT_ATOMS: atom_id res chain seq x y z
N MET A 1 -9.08 33.60 -46.45
CA MET A 1 -8.23 33.66 -45.26
C MET A 1 -8.97 33.36 -43.92
N ILE A 2 -10.27 33.60 -43.79
CA ILE A 2 -11.06 33.38 -42.56
C ILE A 2 -11.14 31.90 -42.18
N GLY A 3 -11.32 31.02 -43.16
CA GLY A 3 -11.46 29.57 -42.88
C GLY A 3 -10.23 28.90 -42.25
N ALA A 4 -9.03 29.36 -42.58
CA ALA A 4 -7.80 28.80 -41.97
C ALA A 4 -7.64 29.19 -40.50
N ARG A 5 -8.01 30.42 -40.15
CA ARG A 5 -7.99 30.91 -38.75
C ARG A 5 -9.00 30.16 -37.87
N ILE A 6 -10.20 29.92 -38.39
CA ILE A 6 -11.24 29.18 -37.67
C ILE A 6 -10.78 27.74 -37.41
N ARG A 7 -10.21 27.05 -38.40
CA ARG A 7 -9.68 25.69 -38.24
C ARG A 7 -8.58 25.64 -37.19
N LEU A 8 -7.68 26.60 -37.17
CA LEU A 8 -6.59 26.66 -36.20
C LEU A 8 -7.12 26.88 -34.77
N VAL A 9 -8.11 27.75 -34.59
CA VAL A 9 -8.76 27.98 -33.29
C VAL A 9 -9.44 26.69 -32.79
N VAL A 10 -10.17 25.99 -33.65
CA VAL A 10 -10.86 24.75 -33.29
C VAL A 10 -9.86 23.68 -32.86
N VAL A 11 -8.78 23.49 -33.65
CA VAL A 11 -7.74 22.49 -33.29
C VAL A 11 -7.06 22.86 -31.98
N ALA A 12 -6.71 24.12 -31.77
CA ALA A 12 -6.09 24.59 -30.54
C ALA A 12 -7.00 24.37 -29.31
N THR A 13 -8.29 24.63 -29.44
CA THR A 13 -9.27 24.42 -28.36
C THR A 13 -9.42 22.93 -28.00
N LEU A 14 -9.49 22.05 -29.01
CA LEU A 14 -9.57 20.62 -28.80
C LEU A 14 -8.29 20.08 -28.13
N PHE A 15 -7.12 20.56 -28.56
CA PHE A 15 -5.84 20.17 -27.96
C PHE A 15 -5.74 20.63 -26.50
N LEU A 16 -6.12 21.85 -26.18
CA LEU A 16 -6.14 22.35 -24.81
C LEU A 16 -7.13 21.56 -23.93
N GLY A 17 -8.32 21.27 -24.43
CA GLY A 17 -9.30 20.44 -23.73
C GLY A 17 -8.76 19.05 -23.42
N TRP A 18 -8.09 18.43 -24.38
CA TRP A 18 -7.43 17.14 -24.19
C TRP A 18 -6.29 17.18 -23.17
N MET A 19 -5.44 18.21 -23.21
CA MET A 19 -4.37 18.43 -22.24
C MET A 19 -4.91 18.61 -20.81
N ILE A 20 -5.98 19.40 -20.65
CA ILE A 20 -6.64 19.59 -19.35
C ILE A 20 -7.20 18.26 -18.84
N TRP A 21 -7.87 17.51 -19.69
CA TRP A 21 -8.41 16.19 -19.33
C TRP A 21 -7.31 15.21 -18.90
N LEU A 22 -6.19 15.16 -19.64
CA LEU A 22 -5.03 14.36 -19.26
C LEU A 22 -4.46 14.79 -17.91
N ALA A 23 -4.28 16.09 -17.68
CA ALA A 23 -3.75 16.60 -16.42
C ALA A 23 -4.64 16.20 -15.24
N LEU A 24 -5.97 16.36 -15.35
CA LEU A 24 -6.92 15.94 -14.32
C LEU A 24 -6.87 14.44 -14.07
N THR A 25 -6.79 13.62 -15.13
CA THR A 25 -6.71 12.16 -15.00
C THR A 25 -5.41 11.71 -14.30
N VAL A 26 -4.29 12.37 -14.58
CA VAL A 26 -2.99 12.07 -13.93
C VAL A 26 -3.02 12.50 -12.46
N MET A 27 -3.57 13.66 -12.15
CA MET A 27 -3.71 14.15 -10.78
C MET A 27 -4.59 13.24 -9.91
N ASP A 28 -5.63 12.66 -10.48
CA ASP A 28 -6.53 11.75 -9.76
C ASP A 28 -5.87 10.38 -9.52
N LYS A 29 -5.18 9.83 -10.51
CA LYS A 29 -4.44 8.56 -10.40
C LYS A 29 -3.25 8.64 -9.45
N GLY A 30 -2.62 9.79 -9.30
CA GLY A 30 -1.48 10.01 -8.41
C GLY A 30 -1.80 9.96 -6.91
N LYS A 31 -3.08 9.88 -6.52
CA LYS A 31 -3.51 9.82 -5.12
C LYS A 31 -3.63 8.42 -4.55
N VAL A 32 -3.46 7.40 -5.37
CA VAL A 32 -3.62 6.00 -4.96
C VAL A 32 -2.25 5.41 -4.66
N ASP A 33 -2.01 5.08 -3.40
CA ASP A 33 -0.78 4.40 -2.99
C ASP A 33 -0.73 3.01 -3.64
N PRO A 34 0.28 2.70 -4.48
CA PRO A 34 0.34 1.44 -5.20
C PRO A 34 0.67 0.28 -4.25
N LEU A 35 -0.11 -0.78 -4.31
CA LEU A 35 0.20 -2.05 -3.65
C LEU A 35 1.44 -2.70 -4.28
N SER A 36 2.41 -3.07 -3.47
CA SER A 36 3.56 -3.85 -3.93
C SER A 36 3.15 -5.31 -4.17
N ARG A 37 3.02 -5.67 -5.45
CA ARG A 37 2.74 -7.08 -5.84
C ARG A 37 3.82 -8.04 -5.38
N ALA A 38 5.08 -7.60 -5.37
CA ALA A 38 6.20 -8.40 -4.91
C ALA A 38 6.08 -8.72 -3.41
N GLN A 39 5.71 -7.73 -2.58
CA GLN A 39 5.46 -7.94 -1.17
C GLN A 39 4.25 -8.86 -0.91
N LEU A 40 3.17 -8.71 -1.69
CA LEU A 40 2.01 -9.59 -1.59
C LEU A 40 2.33 -11.04 -1.97
N ALA A 41 3.22 -11.25 -2.95
CA ALA A 41 3.64 -12.59 -3.36
C ALA A 41 4.48 -13.31 -2.29
N GLU A 42 5.25 -12.57 -1.48
CA GLU A 42 6.02 -13.10 -0.36
C GLU A 42 5.16 -13.34 0.89
N ALA A 43 4.00 -12.71 0.99
CA ALA A 43 3.10 -12.87 2.12
C ALA A 43 2.40 -14.24 2.07
N THR A 44 2.37 -14.92 3.21
CA THR A 44 1.63 -16.19 3.37
C THR A 44 0.16 -15.96 3.70
N MET A 45 -0.17 -14.77 4.22
CA MET A 45 -1.52 -14.37 4.59
C MET A 45 -1.69 -12.86 4.54
N LEU A 46 -2.91 -12.41 4.29
CA LEU A 46 -3.29 -11.00 4.28
C LEU A 46 -4.37 -10.75 5.32
N VAL A 47 -4.18 -9.73 6.14
CA VAL A 47 -5.19 -9.31 7.12
C VAL A 47 -5.34 -7.79 7.14
N ALA A 48 -6.55 -7.32 7.37
CA ALA A 48 -6.77 -5.94 7.79
C ALA A 48 -6.80 -5.93 9.33
N ALA A 49 -5.94 -5.13 9.94
CA ALA A 49 -5.81 -5.06 11.39
C ALA A 49 -5.81 -3.62 11.90
N GLU A 50 -6.34 -3.43 13.09
CA GLU A 50 -6.26 -2.18 13.80
C GLU A 50 -4.87 -2.06 14.44
N VAL A 51 -4.12 -1.04 14.01
CA VAL A 51 -2.78 -0.72 14.48
C VAL A 51 -2.87 0.54 15.33
N THR A 52 -2.36 0.49 16.54
CA THR A 52 -2.29 1.64 17.44
C THR A 52 -0.91 2.25 17.44
N ALA A 53 -0.85 3.58 17.61
CA ALA A 53 0.41 4.29 17.81
C ALA A 53 0.85 4.18 19.29
N ASP A 54 2.15 4.07 19.51
CA ASP A 54 2.74 4.26 20.84
C ASP A 54 2.92 5.74 21.19
N ALA A 55 3.53 6.02 22.35
CA ALA A 55 3.79 7.38 22.80
C ALA A 55 4.78 8.17 21.89
N ASP A 56 5.61 7.44 21.14
CA ASP A 56 6.58 8.00 20.20
C ASP A 56 5.99 8.15 18.77
N GLY A 57 4.71 7.81 18.58
CA GLY A 57 4.04 7.84 17.29
C GLY A 57 4.43 6.69 16.35
N LYS A 58 4.99 5.60 16.87
CA LYS A 58 5.32 4.39 16.10
C LYS A 58 4.22 3.36 16.23
N PRO A 59 4.06 2.46 15.24
CA PRO A 59 3.08 1.38 15.34
C PRO A 59 3.48 0.38 16.44
N GLN A 60 2.51 -0.01 17.26
CA GLN A 60 2.70 -1.03 18.28
C GLN A 60 2.73 -2.44 17.66
N SER A 61 3.52 -3.36 18.26
CA SER A 61 3.63 -4.76 17.78
C SER A 61 2.34 -5.56 17.93
N LYS A 62 1.47 -5.22 18.88
CA LYS A 62 0.18 -5.89 19.10
C LYS A 62 -0.90 -5.25 18.24
N VAL A 63 -1.62 -6.08 17.49
CA VAL A 63 -2.68 -5.63 16.60
C VAL A 63 -3.91 -6.51 16.75
N LYS A 64 -5.08 -5.93 16.55
CA LYS A 64 -6.36 -6.64 16.53
C LYS A 64 -6.79 -6.86 15.09
N ILE A 65 -7.06 -8.12 14.73
CA ILE A 65 -7.54 -8.47 13.38
C ILE A 65 -8.97 -7.99 13.20
N VAL A 66 -9.17 -7.13 12.22
CA VAL A 66 -10.51 -6.62 11.83
C VAL A 66 -11.11 -7.52 10.77
N LYS A 67 -10.30 -7.93 9.79
CA LYS A 67 -10.76 -8.74 8.66
C LYS A 67 -9.63 -9.63 8.13
N ARG A 68 -9.96 -10.88 7.85
CA ARG A 68 -9.09 -11.82 7.15
C ARG A 68 -9.36 -11.76 5.64
N ILE A 69 -8.30 -11.77 4.84
CA ILE A 69 -8.38 -11.73 3.38
C ILE A 69 -7.88 -13.08 2.86
N GLY A 70 -8.78 -13.85 2.27
CA GLY A 70 -8.50 -15.23 1.86
C GLY A 70 -8.77 -16.25 2.99
N GLU A 71 -8.32 -17.49 2.77
CA GLU A 71 -8.64 -18.63 3.64
C GLU A 71 -7.66 -18.82 4.80
N SER A 72 -6.43 -18.33 4.66
CA SER A 72 -5.33 -18.53 5.62
C SER A 72 -5.18 -17.34 6.55
N GLY A 73 -4.87 -17.62 7.82
CA GLY A 73 -4.52 -16.58 8.80
C GLY A 73 -5.29 -16.65 10.11
N PRO A 74 -4.96 -15.76 11.04
CA PRO A 74 -5.61 -15.68 12.36
C PRO A 74 -7.08 -15.28 12.21
N SER A 75 -7.88 -15.67 13.21
CA SER A 75 -9.32 -15.40 13.25
C SER A 75 -9.60 -13.90 13.39
N GLU A 76 -10.69 -13.45 12.79
CA GLU A 76 -11.18 -12.09 12.99
C GLU A 76 -11.50 -11.84 14.47
N GLY A 77 -11.17 -10.65 14.96
CA GLY A 77 -11.29 -10.26 16.37
C GLY A 77 -10.15 -10.73 17.27
N SER A 78 -9.26 -11.63 16.82
CA SER A 78 -8.10 -12.05 17.60
C SER A 78 -7.02 -10.97 17.67
N GLU A 79 -6.23 -11.00 18.73
CA GLU A 79 -5.00 -10.20 18.87
C GLU A 79 -3.80 -11.05 18.48
N ILE A 80 -2.90 -10.47 17.70
CA ILE A 80 -1.65 -11.10 17.29
C ILE A 80 -0.47 -10.16 17.57
N GLU A 81 0.72 -10.74 17.66
CA GLU A 81 1.96 -9.99 17.77
C GLU A 81 2.72 -10.03 16.43
N VAL A 82 3.05 -8.84 15.91
CA VAL A 82 3.79 -8.65 14.65
C VAL A 82 5.14 -8.01 14.98
N THR A 83 6.20 -8.80 14.92
CA THR A 83 7.52 -8.46 15.49
C THR A 83 8.18 -7.25 14.83
N ASN A 84 8.02 -7.05 13.52
CA ASN A 84 8.65 -5.96 12.77
C ASN A 84 7.70 -4.80 12.44
N LEU A 85 6.50 -4.78 13.04
CA LEU A 85 5.51 -3.71 12.81
C LEU A 85 6.03 -2.33 13.25
N PRO A 86 6.76 -2.17 14.38
CA PRO A 86 7.32 -0.87 14.78
C PRO A 86 8.30 -0.26 13.77
N GLN A 87 8.83 -1.08 12.87
CA GLN A 87 9.76 -0.64 11.81
C GLN A 87 9.05 -0.42 10.47
N SER A 88 7.74 -0.67 10.39
CA SER A 88 6.98 -0.54 9.15
C SER A 88 6.62 0.90 8.84
N VAL A 89 6.43 1.17 7.55
CA VAL A 89 6.07 2.48 7.04
C VAL A 89 4.90 2.37 6.05
N VAL A 90 4.10 3.42 5.98
CA VAL A 90 3.21 3.61 4.83
C VAL A 90 4.05 4.22 3.71
N PRO A 91 3.99 3.71 2.48
CA PRO A 91 4.75 4.26 1.36
C PRO A 91 4.57 5.78 1.26
N ASP A 92 5.69 6.49 1.09
CA ASP A 92 5.78 7.95 0.92
C ASP A 92 5.25 8.84 2.06
N LYS A 93 4.70 8.26 3.15
CA LYS A 93 4.03 9.04 4.20
C LYS A 93 4.53 8.75 5.62
N GLY A 94 5.39 7.74 5.80
CA GLY A 94 5.71 7.26 7.15
C GLY A 94 4.50 6.57 7.81
N PHE A 95 4.42 6.54 9.14
CA PHE A 95 3.25 6.00 9.84
C PHE A 95 2.29 7.14 10.23
N PRO A 96 1.07 7.20 9.68
CA PRO A 96 0.15 8.33 9.90
C PRO A 96 -0.61 8.25 11.24
N GLY A 97 -0.40 7.20 12.06
CA GLY A 97 -1.04 7.04 13.36
C GLY A 97 -2.00 5.85 13.45
N THR A 98 -2.76 5.81 14.53
CA THR A 98 -3.73 4.75 14.81
C THR A 98 -4.79 4.65 13.69
N GLY A 99 -5.05 3.42 13.24
CA GLY A 99 -6.02 3.16 12.18
C GLY A 99 -6.04 1.70 11.74
N THR A 100 -6.85 1.41 10.74
CA THR A 100 -6.91 0.07 10.13
C THR A 100 -5.97 0.02 8.93
N TYR A 101 -5.11 -1.00 8.89
CA TYR A 101 -4.11 -1.20 7.84
C TYR A 101 -4.18 -2.62 7.30
N LEU A 102 -3.90 -2.76 6.01
CA LEU A 102 -3.58 -4.05 5.40
C LEU A 102 -2.16 -4.44 5.80
N LEU A 103 -2.03 -5.62 6.39
CA LEU A 103 -0.77 -6.23 6.80
C LEU A 103 -0.53 -7.49 5.98
N PRO A 104 0.43 -7.49 5.05
CA PRO A 104 0.91 -8.69 4.39
C PRO A 104 1.83 -9.45 5.36
N LEU A 105 1.37 -10.58 5.90
CA LEU A 105 2.04 -11.30 6.96
C LEU A 105 2.73 -12.57 6.46
N VAL A 106 3.84 -12.89 7.12
CA VAL A 106 4.52 -14.19 7.06
C VAL A 106 4.50 -14.79 8.46
N SER A 107 4.05 -16.03 8.57
CA SER A 107 4.13 -16.78 9.83
C SER A 107 5.59 -17.23 10.04
N ARG A 108 6.14 -16.95 11.21
CA ARG A 108 7.44 -17.50 11.64
C ARG A 108 7.27 -18.70 12.55
N ASP A 109 6.23 -18.66 13.40
CA ASP A 109 5.79 -19.70 14.29
C ASP A 109 4.29 -19.54 14.51
N ASN A 110 3.61 -20.48 15.17
CA ASN A 110 2.15 -20.49 15.31
C ASN A 110 1.54 -19.23 15.95
N LEU A 111 2.33 -18.35 16.58
CA LEU A 111 1.87 -17.15 17.28
C LEU A 111 2.67 -15.88 16.91
N LEU A 112 3.81 -16.03 16.24
CA LEU A 112 4.67 -14.92 15.87
C LEU A 112 4.55 -14.64 14.37
N PHE A 113 4.14 -13.41 14.06
CA PHE A 113 4.00 -12.94 12.68
C PHE A 113 5.02 -11.84 12.39
N SER A 114 5.40 -11.72 11.14
CA SER A 114 6.16 -10.58 10.64
C SER A 114 5.54 -10.07 9.35
N ILE A 115 5.66 -8.78 9.09
CA ILE A 115 5.26 -8.22 7.79
C ILE A 115 6.24 -8.72 6.74
N ALA A 116 5.72 -9.18 5.61
CA ALA A 116 6.50 -9.59 4.46
C ALA A 116 7.38 -8.43 3.99
N GLY A 117 8.66 -8.70 3.78
CA GLY A 117 9.58 -7.76 3.15
C GLY A 117 9.44 -7.77 1.63
N LEU A 118 10.09 -6.83 0.96
CA LEU A 118 10.30 -6.94 -0.47
C LEU A 118 11.36 -8.02 -0.75
N PRO A 119 11.15 -8.90 -1.76
CA PRO A 119 12.15 -9.89 -2.13
C PRO A 119 13.44 -9.18 -2.54
N ARG A 120 14.57 -9.71 -2.08
CA ARG A 120 15.89 -9.18 -2.46
C ARG A 120 16.17 -9.51 -3.92
N SER A 121 16.55 -8.51 -4.70
CA SER A 121 17.03 -8.76 -6.06
C SER A 121 18.36 -9.50 -5.99
N PRO A 122 18.55 -10.60 -6.77
CA PRO A 122 19.83 -11.30 -6.82
C PRO A 122 20.97 -10.34 -7.21
N GLY A 123 22.05 -10.34 -6.44
CA GLY A 123 23.23 -9.51 -6.69
C GLY A 123 23.25 -8.13 -6.02
N PHE A 124 22.20 -7.75 -5.29
CA PHE A 124 22.23 -6.56 -4.44
C PHE A 124 22.61 -6.97 -3.02
N GLU A 125 23.76 -6.52 -2.54
CA GLU A 125 24.12 -6.58 -1.14
C GLU A 125 23.15 -5.72 -0.32
N ALA A 126 22.85 -6.16 0.90
CA ALA A 126 22.01 -5.39 1.80
C ALA A 126 22.65 -4.02 2.04
N VAL A 127 22.03 -2.96 1.55
CA VAL A 127 22.46 -1.60 1.85
C VAL A 127 22.22 -1.38 3.34
N ASN A 128 23.29 -1.23 4.11
CA ASN A 128 23.28 -1.02 5.56
C ASN A 128 22.81 0.40 5.94
N SER A 129 21.79 0.92 5.30
CA SER A 129 21.24 2.21 5.65
C SER A 129 19.87 2.05 6.30
N SER A 130 19.74 2.51 7.53
CA SER A 130 18.50 2.52 8.31
C SER A 130 17.34 3.30 7.66
N THR A 131 17.59 3.95 6.53
CA THR A 131 16.63 4.78 5.82
C THR A 131 16.21 4.21 4.46
N HIS A 132 16.73 3.03 4.08
CA HIS A 132 16.37 2.46 2.77
C HIS A 132 15.00 1.80 2.82
N PRO A 133 14.08 2.06 1.86
CA PRO A 133 12.72 1.49 1.83
C PRO A 133 12.68 -0.05 1.81
N LEU A 134 13.79 -0.71 1.44
CA LEU A 134 13.91 -2.17 1.50
C LEU A 134 14.05 -2.74 2.92
N ILE A 135 14.38 -1.90 3.91
CA ILE A 135 14.54 -2.30 5.32
C ILE A 135 13.23 -2.13 6.09
N HIS A 136 12.39 -1.21 5.63
CA HIS A 136 11.11 -0.94 6.25
C HIS A 136 9.98 -1.63 5.46
N PRO A 137 9.38 -2.69 6.01
CA PRO A 137 8.26 -3.33 5.36
C PRO A 137 7.08 -2.36 5.26
N SER A 138 6.39 -2.39 4.12
CA SER A 138 5.27 -1.49 3.89
C SER A 138 3.98 -2.05 4.48
N ILE A 139 3.18 -1.15 5.08
CA ILE A 139 1.79 -1.37 5.46
C ILE A 139 0.91 -0.39 4.68
N TYR A 140 -0.34 -0.73 4.47
CA TYR A 140 -1.21 0.06 3.58
C TYR A 140 -2.49 0.44 4.31
N PRO A 141 -2.89 1.73 4.35
CA PRO A 141 -4.15 2.16 4.95
C PRO A 141 -5.34 1.43 4.32
N TRP A 142 -6.27 0.93 5.15
CA TRP A 142 -7.44 0.18 4.70
C TRP A 142 -8.50 1.11 4.11
N THR A 143 -8.35 1.46 2.84
CA THR A 143 -9.24 2.38 2.10
C THR A 143 -10.04 1.64 1.03
N ASP A 144 -11.12 2.25 0.54
CA ASP A 144 -11.93 1.68 -0.55
C ASP A 144 -11.11 1.50 -1.84
N SER A 145 -10.16 2.41 -2.08
CA SER A 145 -9.23 2.32 -3.20
C SER A 145 -8.34 1.08 -3.09
N LEU A 146 -7.79 0.81 -1.88
CA LEU A 146 -7.00 -0.39 -1.61
C LEU A 146 -7.83 -1.67 -1.80
N GLN A 147 -9.05 -1.69 -1.28
CA GLN A 147 -9.95 -2.83 -1.42
C GLN A 147 -10.26 -3.11 -2.90
N THR A 148 -10.46 -2.06 -3.70
CA THR A 148 -10.65 -2.19 -5.15
C THR A 148 -9.42 -2.78 -5.84
N GLN A 149 -8.20 -2.35 -5.45
CA GLN A 149 -6.97 -2.93 -5.97
C GLN A 149 -6.85 -4.42 -5.61
N LEU A 150 -7.18 -4.81 -4.37
CA LEU A 150 -7.15 -6.22 -3.93
C LEU A 150 -8.14 -7.07 -4.72
N ARG A 151 -9.38 -6.59 -4.93
CA ARG A 151 -10.37 -7.29 -5.78
C ARG A 151 -9.87 -7.46 -7.22
N ASN A 152 -9.24 -6.44 -7.79
CA ASN A 152 -8.66 -6.49 -9.14
C ASN A 152 -7.49 -7.47 -9.24
N LEU A 153 -6.82 -7.79 -8.12
CA LEU A 153 -5.79 -8.81 -8.01
C LEU A 153 -6.37 -10.22 -7.72
N GLY A 154 -7.69 -10.35 -7.60
CA GLY A 154 -8.37 -11.63 -7.39
C GLY A 154 -8.56 -12.03 -5.92
N TYR A 155 -8.26 -11.14 -4.96
CA TYR A 155 -8.52 -11.43 -3.56
C TYR A 155 -10.00 -11.29 -3.22
N GLN A 156 -10.52 -12.26 -2.46
CA GLN A 156 -11.86 -12.19 -1.88
C GLN A 156 -11.79 -11.39 -0.56
N LEU A 157 -12.66 -10.38 -0.45
CA LEU A 157 -12.72 -9.48 0.70
C LEU A 157 -13.94 -9.77 1.56
#